data_187d3d948f56a1a11bb27703ccb1b778
#
_entry.id   187d3d948f56a1a11bb27703ccb1b778
#
_cell.length_a   1.000
_cell.length_b   1.000
_cell.length_c   1.000
_cell.angle_alpha   90.00
_cell.angle_beta   90.00
_cell.angle_gamma   90.00
#
_symmetry.space_group_name_H-M   'P 1'
#
loop_
_entity.id
_entity.type
_entity.pdbx_description
1 polymer ?
#
loop_
_entity_poly.entity_id
_entity_poly.type
_entity_poly.pdbx_seq_one_letter_code
_entity_poly.pdbx_strand_id
1 'polypeptide(L)'
;MSDKIQVAAPLVVLHGDEMAQVAFEKILAQFVHSRLDLPLVEIDLSAEKRLLSNGEVVREAIEALKQYGVGIKNAGMTVNREQLDELLEKHPHVVESELDRLATKSPNGAIRKGIGGNITREDIQFHNVRNPAPDWVGRDVMVDTMEDGGNKDSFNTLSNATGVAKLIFVGSSGDPVELHRRTLNKGDPWLLGSNSLADVQAWARSFFQRAIDEGRDAYLGLKDTVIPGYDGVMREAIETIFEQEYREAFEKAGLSYHYELIDAQAARLVANPPEKALWGVPDNSTGRRLYKLVKKLKKYGIPDRKFHVSISRMSAGGGDQYGSFNLAAPEDGIIKVVLDGDEKHARTVQQGDPIIFMSNDRAAIKDWVYQVFRDASVNGKEVYFGLKREYFEYDDVFSTVINDVRNELVANHTEPPSFMIMRPSSQLIKMITDPPRNALYPAQNLDGDIFSDISAALGGSLATASSIIESKDGTMLFEAPHGTAHDLYLKYLETDGKEALFNSSALIYALANALETLAQREDNEALLDYAHDLKRALVDTVGQGIITGDIKGKTTDPANEQVVDMFGFLDAVEANLAA
;
A
#
# COMPACT_ATOMS: atom_id res chain seq x y z
N MET A 1 27.73 31.21 -13.01
CA MET A 1 26.69 30.57 -12.22
C MET A 1 25.42 30.81 -13.01
N SER A 2 24.71 29.79 -13.52
CA SER A 2 23.40 30.01 -14.10
C SER A 2 22.49 30.54 -12.99
N ASP A 3 21.66 31.55 -13.28
CA ASP A 3 20.70 32.04 -12.31
C ASP A 3 19.76 30.88 -11.95
N LYS A 4 19.56 30.65 -10.66
CA LYS A 4 18.63 29.61 -10.18
C LYS A 4 17.20 29.97 -10.57
N ILE A 5 16.39 28.97 -10.86
CA ILE A 5 14.96 29.15 -11.10
C ILE A 5 14.33 29.62 -9.80
N GLN A 6 13.63 30.75 -9.86
CA GLN A 6 12.94 31.35 -8.71
C GLN A 6 11.59 30.67 -8.50
N VAL A 7 11.31 30.27 -7.27
CA VAL A 7 10.04 29.62 -6.86
C VAL A 7 9.54 30.34 -5.61
N ALA A 8 8.32 30.87 -5.66
CA ALA A 8 7.78 31.67 -4.57
C ALA A 8 7.12 30.84 -3.47
N ALA A 9 6.34 29.83 -3.85
CA ALA A 9 5.65 28.97 -2.88
C ALA A 9 6.61 27.94 -2.28
N PRO A 10 6.56 27.73 -0.96
CA PRO A 10 7.41 26.75 -0.30
C PRO A 10 6.98 25.30 -0.60
N LEU A 11 7.98 24.41 -0.65
CA LEU A 11 7.78 22.97 -0.66
C LEU A 11 7.96 22.41 0.76
N VAL A 12 6.96 21.67 1.26
CA VAL A 12 7.12 20.93 2.52
C VAL A 12 7.93 19.67 2.27
N VAL A 13 9.04 19.51 2.97
CA VAL A 13 9.97 18.38 2.84
C VAL A 13 9.92 17.56 4.13
N LEU A 14 9.39 16.33 4.02
CA LEU A 14 9.26 15.43 5.16
C LEU A 14 10.36 14.36 5.08
N HIS A 15 11.39 14.52 5.94
CA HIS A 15 12.50 13.58 6.03
C HIS A 15 12.07 12.27 6.67
N GLY A 16 12.79 11.19 6.39
CA GLY A 16 12.47 9.83 6.87
C GLY A 16 13.68 9.15 7.50
N ASP A 17 13.82 7.86 7.20
CA ASP A 17 14.80 6.99 7.86
C ASP A 17 15.70 6.27 6.85
N GLU A 18 16.85 5.81 7.28
CA GLU A 18 17.73 4.80 6.69
C GLU A 18 18.24 5.11 5.26
N MET A 19 18.32 4.08 4.39
CA MET A 19 18.89 4.24 3.04
C MET A 19 18.08 5.20 2.16
N ALA A 20 16.76 5.21 2.33
CA ALA A 20 15.89 6.16 1.64
C ALA A 20 16.24 7.61 2.01
N GLN A 21 16.60 7.89 3.28
CA GLN A 21 17.03 9.24 3.72
C GLN A 21 18.35 9.64 3.10
N VAL A 22 19.33 8.75 3.04
CA VAL A 22 20.63 9.00 2.36
C VAL A 22 20.40 9.39 0.90
N ALA A 23 19.52 8.67 0.20
CA ALA A 23 19.15 8.98 -1.18
C ALA A 23 18.47 10.35 -1.31
N PHE A 24 17.53 10.63 -0.40
CA PHE A 24 16.71 11.84 -0.44
C PHE A 24 17.54 13.10 -0.24
N GLU A 25 18.47 13.11 0.72
CA GLU A 25 19.40 14.22 0.94
C GLU A 25 20.25 14.50 -0.30
N LYS A 26 20.75 13.45 -0.95
CA LYS A 26 21.53 13.60 -2.19
C LYS A 26 20.68 14.15 -3.34
N ILE A 27 19.44 13.68 -3.48
CA ILE A 27 18.47 14.19 -4.48
C ILE A 27 18.19 15.68 -4.24
N LEU A 28 17.91 16.10 -3.01
CA LEU A 28 17.69 17.50 -2.69
C LEU A 28 18.92 18.37 -3.00
N ALA A 29 20.12 17.87 -2.67
CA ALA A 29 21.36 18.59 -2.94
C ALA A 29 21.60 18.78 -4.45
N GLN A 30 21.42 17.73 -5.25
CA GLN A 30 21.70 17.75 -6.71
C GLN A 30 20.60 18.44 -7.52
N PHE A 31 19.33 18.22 -7.19
CA PHE A 31 18.21 18.65 -8.06
C PHE A 31 17.41 19.82 -7.49
N VAL A 32 17.57 20.18 -6.21
CA VAL A 32 16.89 21.33 -5.63
C VAL A 32 17.89 22.43 -5.30
N HIS A 33 18.79 22.21 -4.33
CA HIS A 33 19.68 23.26 -3.85
C HIS A 33 20.64 23.81 -4.91
N SER A 34 21.04 22.99 -5.89
CA SER A 34 21.95 23.43 -6.96
C SER A 34 21.26 24.24 -8.05
N ARG A 35 19.96 24.06 -8.29
CA ARG A 35 19.22 24.54 -9.46
C ARG A 35 18.10 25.54 -9.16
N LEU A 36 17.52 25.46 -7.96
CA LEU A 36 16.32 26.21 -7.59
C LEU A 36 16.62 27.18 -6.44
N ASP A 37 15.98 28.32 -6.47
CA ASP A 37 15.78 29.20 -5.32
C ASP A 37 14.37 28.97 -4.81
N LEU A 38 14.19 27.85 -4.08
CA LEU A 38 12.92 27.31 -3.60
C LEU A 38 12.94 27.31 -2.07
N PRO A 39 12.01 28.02 -1.41
CA PRO A 39 11.86 27.91 0.04
C PRO A 39 11.45 26.50 0.45
N LEU A 40 12.16 25.89 1.41
CA LEU A 40 11.84 24.57 1.95
C LEU A 40 11.31 24.70 3.38
N VAL A 41 10.26 23.95 3.69
CA VAL A 41 9.77 23.74 5.06
C VAL A 41 10.13 22.30 5.42
N GLU A 42 11.29 22.15 6.05
CA GLU A 42 11.86 20.83 6.36
C GLU A 42 11.39 20.35 7.73
N ILE A 43 10.86 19.12 7.79
CA ILE A 43 10.37 18.46 9.01
C ILE A 43 10.96 17.06 9.08
N ASP A 44 11.66 16.77 10.17
CA ASP A 44 12.28 15.48 10.43
C ASP A 44 11.25 14.51 11.03
N LEU A 45 10.82 13.51 10.24
CA LEU A 45 9.93 12.42 10.64
C LEU A 45 10.67 11.13 10.98
N SER A 46 11.98 11.17 11.22
CA SER A 46 12.71 9.98 11.65
C SER A 46 12.12 9.35 12.91
N ALA A 47 12.34 8.05 13.09
CA ALA A 47 11.87 7.32 14.27
C ALA A 47 12.34 7.96 15.57
N GLU A 48 13.60 8.39 15.61
CA GLU A 48 14.19 9.08 16.78
C GLU A 48 13.47 10.41 17.06
N LYS A 49 13.25 11.24 16.04
CA LYS A 49 12.58 12.54 16.22
C LYS A 49 11.12 12.38 16.64
N ARG A 50 10.40 11.40 16.08
CA ARG A 50 9.03 11.07 16.49
C ARG A 50 8.97 10.63 17.96
N LEU A 51 9.93 9.79 18.39
CA LEU A 51 10.04 9.37 19.80
C LEU A 51 10.28 10.58 20.71
N LEU A 52 11.28 11.40 20.42
CA LEU A 52 11.69 12.56 21.25
C LEU A 52 10.61 13.65 21.33
N SER A 53 9.83 13.83 20.28
CA SER A 53 8.69 14.78 20.26
C SER A 53 7.38 14.18 20.76
N ASN A 54 7.39 12.94 21.22
CA ASN A 54 6.17 12.19 21.55
C ASN A 54 5.09 12.27 20.45
N GLY A 55 5.53 12.16 19.19
CA GLY A 55 4.67 12.21 18.00
C GLY A 55 4.21 13.61 17.58
N GLU A 56 4.61 14.69 18.28
CA GLU A 56 4.18 16.05 17.92
C GLU A 56 4.64 16.46 16.52
N VAL A 57 5.87 16.06 16.13
CA VAL A 57 6.39 16.34 14.78
C VAL A 57 5.51 15.80 13.64
N VAL A 58 4.72 14.74 13.88
CA VAL A 58 3.74 14.24 12.89
C VAL A 58 2.56 15.20 12.75
N ARG A 59 2.13 15.85 13.85
CA ARG A 59 1.09 16.87 13.83
C ARG A 59 1.57 18.14 13.13
N GLU A 60 2.81 18.56 13.42
CA GLU A 60 3.48 19.67 12.73
C GLU A 60 3.52 19.43 11.20
N ALA A 61 3.87 18.21 10.76
CA ALA A 61 3.89 17.85 9.35
C ALA A 61 2.50 17.98 8.69
N ILE A 62 1.44 17.54 9.37
CA ILE A 62 0.06 17.66 8.88
C ILE A 62 -0.34 19.14 8.74
N GLU A 63 -0.03 19.97 9.74
CA GLU A 63 -0.32 21.40 9.71
C GLU A 63 0.45 22.11 8.60
N ALA A 64 1.75 21.82 8.44
CA ALA A 64 2.55 22.40 7.36
C ALA A 64 2.00 22.02 5.97
N LEU A 65 1.63 20.75 5.75
CA LEU A 65 1.02 20.32 4.50
C LEU A 65 -0.28 21.06 4.20
N LYS A 66 -1.16 21.23 5.19
CA LYS A 66 -2.40 22.01 5.03
C LYS A 66 -2.14 23.48 4.76
N GLN A 67 -1.14 24.04 5.40
CA GLN A 67 -0.79 25.47 5.24
C GLN A 67 -0.21 25.78 3.87
N TYR A 68 0.71 24.94 3.38
CA TYR A 68 1.47 25.20 2.16
C TYR A 68 0.97 24.45 0.92
N GLY A 69 0.19 23.42 1.12
CA GLY A 69 -0.56 22.72 0.08
C GLY A 69 0.22 21.74 -0.79
N VAL A 70 1.56 21.80 -0.85
CA VAL A 70 2.40 20.86 -1.62
C VAL A 70 3.55 20.36 -0.76
N GLY A 71 3.75 19.05 -0.76
CA GLY A 71 4.87 18.43 -0.05
C GLY A 71 5.44 17.20 -0.73
N ILE A 72 6.65 16.87 -0.36
CA ILE A 72 7.30 15.59 -0.68
C ILE A 72 7.68 14.88 0.61
N LYS A 73 7.46 13.57 0.65
CA LYS A 73 7.74 12.76 1.84
C LYS A 73 8.63 11.59 1.49
N ASN A 74 9.63 11.39 2.33
CA ASN A 74 10.46 10.21 2.31
C ASN A 74 9.87 9.06 3.16
N ALA A 75 10.42 7.85 3.02
CA ALA A 75 9.98 6.69 3.78
C ALA A 75 10.36 6.82 5.26
N GLY A 76 9.37 6.62 6.13
CA GLY A 76 9.54 6.55 7.58
C GLY A 76 9.28 5.14 8.10
N MET A 77 10.12 4.65 8.99
CA MET A 77 10.01 3.31 9.55
C MET A 77 8.86 3.18 10.55
N THR A 78 8.30 1.99 10.65
CA THR A 78 7.50 1.57 11.80
C THR A 78 8.44 0.91 12.79
N VAL A 79 8.56 1.48 13.97
CA VAL A 79 9.49 0.99 15.00
C VAL A 79 8.98 -0.36 15.53
N ASN A 80 9.78 -1.41 15.42
CA ASN A 80 9.54 -2.70 16.04
C ASN A 80 10.00 -2.70 17.52
N ARG A 81 9.83 -3.81 18.24
CA ARG A 81 10.17 -3.87 19.67
C ARG A 81 11.66 -3.67 19.93
N GLU A 82 12.52 -4.32 19.17
CA GLU A 82 13.97 -4.24 19.30
C GLU A 82 14.47 -2.82 19.05
N GLN A 83 14.03 -2.19 17.97
CA GLN A 83 14.35 -0.81 17.64
C GLN A 83 13.82 0.18 18.68
N LEU A 84 12.66 -0.09 19.28
CA LEU A 84 12.13 0.75 20.36
C LEU A 84 13.01 0.65 21.60
N ASP A 85 13.43 -0.56 21.97
CA ASP A 85 14.30 -0.79 23.12
C ASP A 85 15.66 -0.08 22.93
N GLU A 86 16.27 -0.16 21.74
CA GLU A 86 17.50 0.56 21.39
C GLU A 86 17.33 2.09 21.49
N LEU A 87 16.20 2.62 20.98
CA LEU A 87 15.91 4.05 21.07
C LEU A 87 15.70 4.50 22.52
N LEU A 88 15.02 3.70 23.36
CA LEU A 88 14.82 4.00 24.76
C LEU A 88 16.12 3.91 25.56
N GLU A 89 17.01 2.97 25.26
CA GLU A 89 18.36 2.91 25.85
C GLU A 89 19.18 4.16 25.51
N LYS A 90 19.11 4.61 24.27
CA LYS A 90 19.77 5.84 23.81
C LYS A 90 19.17 7.11 24.44
N HIS A 91 17.87 7.07 24.78
CA HIS A 91 17.14 8.21 25.34
C HIS A 91 16.44 7.86 26.67
N PRO A 92 17.18 7.61 27.76
CA PRO A 92 16.64 7.10 29.04
C PRO A 92 15.68 8.05 29.76
N HIS A 93 15.54 9.28 29.28
CA HIS A 93 14.56 10.25 29.82
C HIS A 93 13.16 10.07 29.21
N VAL A 94 13.01 9.24 28.17
CA VAL A 94 11.73 8.95 27.55
C VAL A 94 11.07 7.80 28.30
N VAL A 95 9.82 8.00 28.74
CA VAL A 95 9.06 7.00 29.49
C VAL A 95 8.11 6.29 28.52
N GLU A 96 8.32 5.01 28.27
CA GLU A 96 7.57 4.22 27.29
C GLU A 96 6.04 4.27 27.51
N SER A 97 5.58 4.18 28.78
CA SER A 97 4.16 4.20 29.12
C SER A 97 3.45 5.54 28.85
N GLU A 98 4.21 6.60 28.59
CA GLU A 98 3.69 7.94 28.28
C GLU A 98 3.73 8.27 26.78
N LEU A 99 4.24 7.35 25.92
CA LEU A 99 4.35 7.57 24.50
C LEU A 99 2.99 7.60 23.81
N ASP A 100 2.78 8.64 23.01
CA ASP A 100 1.67 8.70 22.05
C ASP A 100 1.89 7.63 20.94
N ARG A 101 0.80 7.12 20.41
CA ARG A 101 0.85 6.16 19.30
C ARG A 101 1.64 6.69 18.07
N LEU A 102 1.64 7.99 17.84
CA LEU A 102 2.37 8.64 16.74
C LEU A 102 3.89 8.61 16.93
N ALA A 103 4.37 8.40 18.16
CA ALA A 103 5.81 8.30 18.45
C ALA A 103 6.43 7.02 17.88
N THR A 104 5.69 5.91 17.87
CA THR A 104 6.23 4.57 17.53
C THR A 104 5.68 3.98 16.22
N LYS A 105 4.49 4.37 15.80
CA LYS A 105 3.87 3.85 14.57
C LYS A 105 4.35 4.61 13.33
N SER A 106 4.20 3.98 12.17
CA SER A 106 4.46 4.65 10.89
C SER A 106 3.65 5.94 10.77
N PRO A 107 4.27 7.07 10.41
CA PRO A 107 3.58 8.34 10.27
C PRO A 107 2.63 8.37 9.06
N ASN A 108 2.80 7.46 8.09
CA ASN A 108 2.11 7.48 6.81
C ASN A 108 0.58 7.53 6.95
N GLY A 109 0.01 6.61 7.75
CA GLY A 109 -1.44 6.56 7.97
C GLY A 109 -2.00 7.81 8.66
N ALA A 110 -1.24 8.36 9.63
CA ALA A 110 -1.62 9.56 10.36
C ALA A 110 -1.62 10.80 9.45
N ILE A 111 -0.59 10.97 8.62
CA ILE A 111 -0.47 12.09 7.68
C ILE A 111 -1.60 12.03 6.65
N ARG A 112 -1.79 10.88 5.98
CA ARG A 112 -2.85 10.69 4.99
C ARG A 112 -4.24 11.01 5.55
N LYS A 113 -4.53 10.47 6.75
CA LYS A 113 -5.78 10.77 7.45
C LYS A 113 -5.86 12.23 7.86
N GLY A 114 -4.77 12.81 8.35
CA GLY A 114 -4.68 14.19 8.82
C GLY A 114 -4.97 15.21 7.73
N ILE A 115 -4.48 14.99 6.51
CA ILE A 115 -4.77 15.85 5.35
C ILE A 115 -6.07 15.45 4.61
N GLY A 116 -6.70 14.32 4.97
CA GLY A 116 -7.86 13.81 4.26
C GLY A 116 -7.54 13.30 2.84
N GLY A 117 -6.31 12.79 2.64
CA GLY A 117 -5.79 12.44 1.33
C GLY A 117 -6.08 11.01 0.91
N ASN A 118 -6.42 10.82 -0.36
CA ASN A 118 -6.46 9.52 -1.04
C ASN A 118 -5.21 9.33 -1.89
N ILE A 119 -4.87 8.08 -2.18
CA ILE A 119 -3.61 7.74 -2.82
C ILE A 119 -3.87 7.32 -4.26
N THR A 120 -3.13 7.91 -5.20
CA THR A 120 -3.00 7.37 -6.56
C THR A 120 -1.55 6.91 -6.77
N ARG A 121 -1.36 5.67 -7.19
CA ARG A 121 -0.05 5.12 -7.58
C ARG A 121 0.03 4.96 -9.08
N GLU A 122 1.15 5.36 -9.64
CA GLU A 122 1.43 5.32 -11.08
C GLU A 122 2.79 4.71 -11.33
N ASP A 123 2.87 3.83 -12.33
CA ASP A 123 4.14 3.23 -12.73
C ASP A 123 4.95 4.20 -13.58
N ILE A 124 6.25 4.32 -13.29
CA ILE A 124 7.19 5.07 -14.11
C ILE A 124 7.46 4.26 -15.39
N GLN A 125 7.20 4.84 -16.56
CA GLN A 125 7.32 4.15 -17.82
C GLN A 125 8.76 4.20 -18.38
N PHE A 126 9.53 3.13 -18.16
CA PHE A 126 10.84 2.94 -18.77
C PHE A 126 10.70 2.13 -20.07
N HIS A 127 10.98 2.74 -21.22
CA HIS A 127 10.73 2.13 -22.54
C HIS A 127 11.55 0.87 -22.81
N ASN A 128 12.69 0.72 -22.15
CA ASN A 128 13.61 -0.39 -22.32
C ASN A 128 13.57 -1.43 -21.19
N VAL A 129 12.76 -1.25 -20.17
CA VAL A 129 12.57 -2.26 -19.12
C VAL A 129 11.46 -3.21 -19.54
N ARG A 130 11.75 -4.51 -19.56
CA ARG A 130 10.78 -5.55 -19.89
C ARG A 130 9.91 -5.85 -18.67
N ASN A 131 8.70 -6.30 -18.94
CA ASN A 131 7.91 -6.99 -17.94
C ASN A 131 8.70 -8.25 -17.50
N PRO A 132 9.05 -8.40 -16.21
CA PRO A 132 9.83 -9.54 -15.73
C PRO A 132 9.02 -10.83 -15.64
N ALA A 133 7.71 -10.77 -15.87
CA ALA A 133 6.85 -11.94 -15.72
C ALA A 133 7.32 -13.07 -16.65
N PRO A 134 7.42 -14.28 -16.11
CA PRO A 134 7.82 -15.45 -16.88
C PRO A 134 6.73 -15.84 -17.87
N ASP A 135 7.05 -16.76 -18.78
CA ASP A 135 6.01 -17.44 -19.54
C ASP A 135 5.07 -18.19 -18.59
N TRP A 136 3.84 -17.72 -18.52
CA TRP A 136 2.82 -18.25 -17.62
C TRP A 136 2.07 -19.46 -18.20
N VAL A 137 2.13 -19.66 -19.52
CA VAL A 137 1.40 -20.75 -20.17
C VAL A 137 1.95 -22.10 -19.74
N GLY A 138 1.10 -22.90 -19.07
CA GLY A 138 1.48 -24.21 -18.59
C GLY A 138 2.30 -24.24 -17.29
N ARG A 139 2.58 -23.09 -16.64
CA ARG A 139 3.35 -23.03 -15.39
C ARG A 139 2.67 -23.75 -14.24
N ASP A 140 3.46 -24.46 -13.44
CA ASP A 140 2.97 -25.24 -12.30
C ASP A 140 2.98 -24.44 -10.99
N VAL A 141 2.02 -23.51 -10.86
CA VAL A 141 1.80 -22.67 -9.69
C VAL A 141 0.39 -22.88 -9.18
N MET A 142 0.21 -23.02 -7.88
CA MET A 142 -1.10 -23.26 -7.25
C MET A 142 -1.37 -22.24 -6.15
N VAL A 143 -2.63 -21.84 -6.01
CA VAL A 143 -3.13 -20.98 -4.92
C VAL A 143 -4.12 -21.78 -4.10
N ASP A 144 -3.90 -21.82 -2.79
CA ASP A 144 -4.77 -22.43 -1.78
C ASP A 144 -5.39 -21.35 -0.89
N THR A 145 -6.66 -21.53 -0.52
CA THR A 145 -7.40 -20.56 0.32
C THR A 145 -8.42 -21.31 1.18
N MET A 146 -8.72 -20.77 2.35
CA MET A 146 -9.81 -21.31 3.15
C MET A 146 -11.14 -21.20 2.40
N GLU A 147 -11.98 -22.23 2.46
CA GLU A 147 -13.30 -22.18 1.85
C GLU A 147 -14.31 -21.43 2.72
N ASP A 148 -14.21 -21.60 4.03
CA ASP A 148 -15.08 -21.00 5.04
C ASP A 148 -14.30 -19.96 5.85
N GLY A 149 -15.00 -19.00 6.44
CA GLY A 149 -14.41 -17.91 7.22
C GLY A 149 -14.09 -16.62 6.43
N GLY A 150 -13.44 -15.68 7.09
CA GLY A 150 -13.10 -14.37 6.54
C GLY A 150 -14.32 -13.53 6.17
N ASN A 151 -14.19 -12.80 5.08
CA ASN A 151 -15.27 -11.92 4.61
C ASN A 151 -16.54 -12.67 4.16
N LYS A 152 -16.47 -13.98 3.90
CA LYS A 152 -17.65 -14.76 3.48
C LYS A 152 -18.65 -14.93 4.62
N ASP A 153 -18.15 -15.09 5.83
CA ASP A 153 -18.97 -15.31 7.02
C ASP A 153 -19.11 -14.03 7.87
N SER A 154 -18.61 -12.89 7.37
CA SER A 154 -18.79 -11.61 8.04
C SER A 154 -20.23 -11.14 7.93
N PHE A 155 -20.74 -10.59 9.04
CA PHE A 155 -21.95 -9.79 9.00
C PHE A 155 -21.62 -8.40 8.48
N ASN A 156 -22.36 -7.92 7.49
CA ASN A 156 -22.16 -6.60 6.92
C ASN A 156 -23.52 -5.96 6.58
N THR A 157 -23.61 -4.66 6.82
CA THR A 157 -24.83 -3.87 6.57
C THR A 157 -24.54 -2.37 6.60
N LEU A 158 -25.59 -1.56 6.44
CA LEU A 158 -25.55 -0.10 6.57
C LEU A 158 -26.06 0.33 7.93
N SER A 159 -25.47 1.39 8.48
CA SER A 159 -26.03 2.04 9.65
C SER A 159 -27.40 2.64 9.30
N ASN A 160 -28.43 2.22 10.03
CA ASN A 160 -29.80 2.73 9.86
C ASN A 160 -30.06 4.06 10.55
N ALA A 161 -29.12 4.50 11.41
CA ALA A 161 -29.17 5.74 12.16
C ALA A 161 -27.76 6.34 12.31
N THR A 162 -27.69 7.64 12.61
CA THR A 162 -26.47 8.27 13.13
C THR A 162 -26.38 8.04 14.62
N GLY A 163 -25.24 7.52 15.11
CA GLY A 163 -25.06 7.21 16.50
C GLY A 163 -23.71 6.59 16.84
N VAL A 164 -23.53 6.12 18.06
CA VAL A 164 -22.31 5.46 18.51
C VAL A 164 -22.47 3.94 18.45
N ALA A 165 -21.78 3.33 17.50
CA ALA A 165 -21.63 1.88 17.45
C ALA A 165 -20.58 1.45 18.50
N LYS A 166 -20.94 0.47 19.32
CA LYS A 166 -20.07 -0.15 20.32
C LYS A 166 -19.86 -1.61 19.98
N LEU A 167 -18.63 -2.05 20.08
CA LEU A 167 -18.27 -3.45 20.05
C LEU A 167 -18.17 -3.93 21.50
N ILE A 168 -19.04 -4.85 21.90
CA ILE A 168 -19.16 -5.33 23.26
C ILE A 168 -18.85 -6.83 23.27
N PHE A 169 -18.01 -7.25 24.20
CA PHE A 169 -17.75 -8.65 24.50
C PHE A 169 -18.44 -9.07 25.79
N VAL A 170 -19.06 -10.25 25.77
CA VAL A 170 -19.69 -10.87 26.94
C VAL A 170 -19.08 -12.26 27.09
N GLY A 171 -18.18 -12.40 28.04
CA GLY A 171 -17.52 -13.66 28.35
C GLY A 171 -18.27 -14.51 29.39
N SER A 172 -17.55 -15.42 30.00
CA SER A 172 -18.07 -16.40 30.98
C SER A 172 -18.66 -15.75 32.26
N SER A 173 -18.17 -14.58 32.64
CA SER A 173 -18.73 -13.81 33.78
C SER A 173 -20.14 -13.27 33.52
N GLY A 174 -20.53 -13.13 32.26
CA GLY A 174 -21.77 -12.49 31.84
C GLY A 174 -21.73 -10.96 31.86
N ASP A 175 -20.68 -10.35 32.35
CA ASP A 175 -20.52 -8.90 32.38
C ASP A 175 -20.10 -8.36 31.02
N PRO A 176 -20.79 -7.35 30.45
CA PRO A 176 -20.44 -6.79 29.16
C PRO A 176 -19.21 -5.87 29.28
N VAL A 177 -18.20 -6.11 28.43
CA VAL A 177 -17.00 -5.29 28.29
C VAL A 177 -17.03 -4.56 26.96
N GLU A 178 -16.97 -3.23 26.96
CA GLU A 178 -16.86 -2.44 25.76
C GLU A 178 -15.41 -2.51 25.24
N LEU A 179 -15.21 -3.13 24.07
CA LEU A 179 -13.91 -3.30 23.44
C LEU A 179 -13.55 -2.11 22.53
N HIS A 180 -14.54 -1.55 21.84
CA HIS A 180 -14.35 -0.47 20.89
C HIS A 180 -15.62 0.34 20.71
N ARG A 181 -15.46 1.62 20.31
CA ARG A 181 -16.57 2.46 19.89
C ARG A 181 -16.22 3.30 18.68
N ARG A 182 -17.22 3.55 17.84
CA ARG A 182 -17.11 4.39 16.66
C ARG A 182 -18.41 5.10 16.35
N THR A 183 -18.33 6.38 16.01
CA THR A 183 -19.48 7.11 15.48
C THR A 183 -19.71 6.65 14.04
N LEU A 184 -20.95 6.28 13.74
CA LEU A 184 -21.44 5.98 12.41
C LEU A 184 -22.53 6.99 12.04
N ASN A 185 -22.54 7.41 10.78
CA ASN A 185 -23.64 8.20 10.22
C ASN A 185 -24.65 7.26 9.57
N LYS A 186 -25.88 7.70 9.44
CA LYS A 186 -26.90 6.95 8.69
C LYS A 186 -26.41 6.69 7.25
N GLY A 187 -26.39 5.44 6.88
CA GLY A 187 -25.91 4.97 5.57
C GLY A 187 -24.43 4.62 5.51
N ASP A 188 -23.67 4.78 6.60
CA ASP A 188 -22.28 4.30 6.67
C ASP A 188 -22.25 2.78 6.63
N PRO A 189 -21.44 2.15 5.78
CA PRO A 189 -21.26 0.71 5.76
C PRO A 189 -20.37 0.25 6.92
N TRP A 190 -20.73 -0.88 7.52
CA TRP A 190 -19.91 -1.53 8.54
C TRP A 190 -19.98 -3.05 8.43
N LEU A 191 -18.97 -3.72 8.96
CA LEU A 191 -18.93 -5.17 9.04
C LEU A 191 -18.29 -5.65 10.36
N LEU A 192 -18.72 -6.82 10.80
CA LEU A 192 -18.11 -7.63 11.84
C LEU A 192 -17.70 -8.97 11.22
N GLY A 193 -16.40 -9.26 11.20
CA GLY A 193 -15.83 -10.52 10.75
C GLY A 193 -15.13 -11.26 11.89
N SER A 194 -15.13 -12.58 11.82
CA SER A 194 -14.24 -13.42 12.63
C SER A 194 -13.94 -14.71 11.87
N ASN A 195 -12.82 -15.34 12.20
CA ASN A 195 -12.50 -16.71 11.82
C ASN A 195 -12.48 -17.60 13.06
N SER A 196 -12.80 -18.86 12.90
CA SER A 196 -12.54 -19.86 13.94
C SER A 196 -11.04 -20.20 13.92
N LEU A 197 -10.38 -20.08 15.06
CA LEU A 197 -8.97 -20.46 15.19
C LEU A 197 -8.76 -21.95 14.86
N ALA A 198 -9.74 -22.80 15.23
CA ALA A 198 -9.73 -24.22 14.91
C ALA A 198 -9.77 -24.48 13.39
N ASP A 199 -10.57 -23.70 12.65
CA ASP A 199 -10.63 -23.83 11.19
C ASP A 199 -9.35 -23.32 10.51
N VAL A 200 -8.74 -22.26 11.03
CA VAL A 200 -7.43 -21.78 10.58
C VAL A 200 -6.37 -22.86 10.76
N GLN A 201 -6.34 -23.51 11.92
CA GLN A 201 -5.41 -24.61 12.21
C GLN A 201 -5.66 -25.84 11.33
N ALA A 202 -6.94 -26.19 11.10
CA ALA A 202 -7.31 -27.29 10.23
C ALA A 202 -6.90 -27.03 8.77
N TRP A 203 -7.10 -25.81 8.29
CA TRP A 203 -6.63 -25.37 6.97
C TRP A 203 -5.11 -25.42 6.88
N ALA A 204 -4.38 -24.94 7.90
CA ALA A 204 -2.92 -24.97 7.92
C ALA A 204 -2.37 -26.39 7.76
N ARG A 205 -2.96 -27.37 8.48
CA ARG A 205 -2.59 -28.79 8.33
C ARG A 205 -2.84 -29.30 6.91
N SER A 206 -3.98 -28.98 6.33
CA SER A 206 -4.30 -29.34 4.94
C SER A 206 -3.35 -28.70 3.94
N PHE A 207 -3.02 -27.44 4.13
CA PHE A 207 -2.10 -26.66 3.29
C PHE A 207 -0.68 -27.25 3.30
N PHE A 208 -0.11 -27.51 4.49
CA PHE A 208 1.24 -28.08 4.61
C PHE A 208 1.29 -29.54 4.14
N GLN A 209 0.26 -30.34 4.46
CA GLN A 209 0.19 -31.73 3.95
C GLN A 209 0.16 -31.75 2.44
N ARG A 210 -0.64 -30.88 1.82
CA ARG A 210 -0.71 -30.76 0.37
C ARG A 210 0.63 -30.32 -0.25
N ALA A 211 1.35 -29.40 0.39
CA ALA A 211 2.67 -28.99 -0.08
C ALA A 211 3.65 -30.19 -0.12
N ILE A 212 3.63 -31.03 0.91
CA ILE A 212 4.43 -32.27 0.95
C ILE A 212 4.00 -33.26 -0.13
N ASP A 213 2.69 -33.55 -0.21
CA ASP A 213 2.15 -34.56 -1.14
C ASP A 213 2.44 -34.20 -2.61
N GLU A 214 2.46 -32.91 -2.93
CA GLU A 214 2.70 -32.42 -4.28
C GLU A 214 4.17 -31.99 -4.52
N GLY A 215 5.03 -32.08 -3.50
CA GLY A 215 6.44 -31.70 -3.59
C GLY A 215 6.62 -30.21 -3.92
N ARG A 216 5.96 -29.31 -3.18
CA ARG A 216 5.95 -27.87 -3.40
C ARG A 216 6.49 -27.11 -2.22
N ASP A 217 7.24 -26.06 -2.48
CA ASP A 217 7.52 -25.03 -1.48
C ASP A 217 6.23 -24.28 -1.10
N ALA A 218 6.06 -23.98 0.17
CA ALA A 218 4.88 -23.32 0.71
C ALA A 218 5.15 -21.83 0.96
N TYR A 219 4.29 -20.97 0.43
CA TYR A 219 4.35 -19.52 0.61
C TYR A 219 3.06 -19.03 1.26
N LEU A 220 3.14 -18.48 2.47
CA LEU A 220 2.00 -17.93 3.20
C LEU A 220 1.97 -16.40 3.07
N GLY A 221 0.79 -15.83 2.78
CA GLY A 221 0.57 -14.38 2.69
C GLY A 221 -0.55 -13.89 3.59
N LEU A 222 -0.23 -12.93 4.46
CA LEU A 222 -1.14 -12.22 5.37
C LEU A 222 -0.72 -10.76 5.55
N LYS A 223 -1.54 -9.93 6.18
CA LYS A 223 -1.27 -8.50 6.46
C LYS A 223 -1.10 -8.23 7.97
N ASP A 224 -0.37 -9.05 8.67
CA ASP A 224 -0.18 -9.04 10.13
C ASP A 224 0.35 -7.72 10.69
N THR A 225 1.19 -7.00 9.93
CA THR A 225 1.74 -5.69 10.33
C THR A 225 0.68 -4.60 10.42
N VAL A 226 -0.44 -4.76 9.71
CA VAL A 226 -1.55 -3.78 9.67
C VAL A 226 -2.72 -4.19 10.54
N ILE A 227 -3.05 -5.48 10.55
CA ILE A 227 -4.15 -6.06 11.32
C ILE A 227 -3.64 -7.19 12.25
N PRO A 228 -2.79 -6.85 13.24
CA PRO A 228 -2.12 -7.85 14.07
C PRO A 228 -3.09 -8.69 14.90
N GLY A 229 -4.22 -8.15 15.33
CA GLY A 229 -5.25 -8.88 16.09
C GLY A 229 -6.12 -9.80 15.23
N TYR A 230 -5.97 -9.78 13.91
CA TYR A 230 -6.70 -10.65 13.00
C TYR A 230 -5.74 -11.50 12.18
N ASP A 231 -5.00 -10.94 11.23
CA ASP A 231 -4.03 -11.68 10.41
C ASP A 231 -2.81 -12.15 11.22
N GLY A 232 -2.38 -11.36 12.22
CA GLY A 232 -1.27 -11.76 13.09
C GLY A 232 -1.60 -12.98 13.94
N VAL A 233 -2.83 -13.08 14.44
CA VAL A 233 -3.32 -14.26 15.18
C VAL A 233 -3.38 -15.50 14.26
N MET A 234 -3.88 -15.33 13.04
CA MET A 234 -3.89 -16.43 12.07
C MET A 234 -2.46 -16.87 11.71
N ARG A 235 -1.55 -15.92 11.49
CA ARG A 235 -0.13 -16.21 11.23
C ARG A 235 0.47 -17.04 12.35
N GLU A 236 0.35 -16.60 13.59
CA GLU A 236 0.89 -17.29 14.77
C GLU A 236 0.39 -18.74 14.86
N ALA A 237 -0.92 -18.93 14.64
CA ALA A 237 -1.52 -20.27 14.65
C ALA A 237 -0.97 -21.17 13.53
N ILE A 238 -0.82 -20.65 12.32
CA ILE A 238 -0.30 -21.38 11.15
C ILE A 238 1.18 -21.72 11.36
N GLU A 239 2.00 -20.76 11.82
CA GLU A 239 3.42 -20.99 12.11
C GLU A 239 3.62 -22.00 13.24
N THR A 240 2.77 -21.96 14.28
CA THR A 240 2.80 -22.96 15.37
C THR A 240 2.55 -24.38 14.83
N ILE A 241 1.58 -24.56 13.94
CA ILE A 241 1.30 -25.86 13.29
C ILE A 241 2.50 -26.29 12.45
N PHE A 242 3.10 -25.37 11.67
CA PHE A 242 4.28 -25.68 10.89
C PHE A 242 5.43 -26.19 11.77
N GLU A 243 5.77 -25.42 12.81
CA GLU A 243 6.89 -25.72 13.71
C GLU A 243 6.71 -27.04 14.44
N GLN A 244 5.50 -27.33 14.93
CA GLN A 244 5.24 -28.50 15.77
C GLN A 244 4.97 -29.77 14.97
N GLU A 245 4.35 -29.66 13.79
CA GLU A 245 3.82 -30.82 13.08
C GLU A 245 4.48 -31.07 11.71
N TYR A 246 5.08 -30.05 11.06
CA TYR A 246 5.50 -30.17 9.66
C TYR A 246 6.96 -29.84 9.37
N ARG A 247 7.68 -29.13 10.24
CA ARG A 247 9.08 -28.73 9.99
C ARG A 247 9.97 -29.91 9.58
N GLU A 248 10.00 -30.98 10.37
CA GLU A 248 10.82 -32.15 10.08
C GLU A 248 10.44 -32.83 8.75
N ALA A 249 9.14 -32.85 8.42
CA ALA A 249 8.65 -33.44 7.18
C ALA A 249 9.06 -32.62 5.96
N PHE A 250 9.04 -31.29 6.07
CA PHE A 250 9.52 -30.38 5.03
C PHE A 250 11.01 -30.52 4.82
N GLU A 251 11.82 -30.53 5.87
CA GLU A 251 13.27 -30.75 5.80
C GLU A 251 13.61 -32.09 5.13
N LYS A 252 12.93 -33.16 5.51
CA LYS A 252 13.12 -34.49 4.92
C LYS A 252 12.71 -34.53 3.43
N ALA A 253 11.71 -33.77 3.05
CA ALA A 253 11.24 -33.68 1.65
C ALA A 253 12.09 -32.69 0.81
N GLY A 254 13.00 -31.93 1.43
CA GLY A 254 13.78 -30.88 0.75
C GLY A 254 12.93 -29.70 0.32
N LEU A 255 11.85 -29.42 1.05
CA LEU A 255 10.91 -28.32 0.80
C LEU A 255 11.14 -27.18 1.78
N SER A 256 10.72 -25.97 1.38
CA SER A 256 10.82 -24.76 2.19
C SER A 256 9.45 -24.13 2.47
N TYR A 257 9.35 -23.47 3.64
CA TYR A 257 8.21 -22.65 4.00
C TYR A 257 8.66 -21.19 4.10
N HIS A 258 7.88 -20.31 3.52
CA HIS A 258 8.12 -18.87 3.46
C HIS A 258 6.87 -18.08 3.89
N TYR A 259 7.08 -17.04 4.67
CA TYR A 259 6.06 -16.05 4.98
C TYR A 259 6.41 -14.73 4.29
N GLU A 260 5.42 -14.08 3.70
CA GLU A 260 5.53 -12.74 3.10
C GLU A 260 4.26 -11.93 3.40
N LEU A 261 4.36 -10.60 3.42
CA LEU A 261 3.15 -9.77 3.40
C LEU A 261 2.36 -10.04 2.12
N ILE A 262 1.04 -10.06 2.20
CA ILE A 262 0.17 -10.48 1.09
C ILE A 262 0.35 -9.66 -0.19
N ASP A 263 0.69 -8.38 -0.09
CA ASP A 263 1.01 -7.52 -1.23
C ASP A 263 2.32 -7.94 -1.90
N ALA A 264 3.39 -8.13 -1.13
CA ALA A 264 4.67 -8.63 -1.63
C ALA A 264 4.53 -10.06 -2.22
N GLN A 265 3.77 -10.92 -1.52
CA GLN A 265 3.46 -12.27 -2.00
C GLN A 265 2.74 -12.23 -3.36
N ALA A 266 1.71 -11.40 -3.50
CA ALA A 266 0.95 -11.27 -4.73
C ALA A 266 1.81 -10.72 -5.89
N ALA A 267 2.70 -9.77 -5.61
CA ALA A 267 3.66 -9.24 -6.57
C ALA A 267 4.64 -10.33 -7.04
N ARG A 268 5.22 -11.09 -6.12
CA ARG A 268 6.10 -12.23 -6.42
C ARG A 268 5.37 -13.32 -7.21
N LEU A 269 4.15 -13.67 -6.78
CA LEU A 269 3.29 -14.65 -7.46
C LEU A 269 3.14 -14.33 -8.94
N VAL A 270 2.96 -13.06 -9.29
CA VAL A 270 2.69 -12.65 -10.68
C VAL A 270 3.98 -12.42 -11.48
N ALA A 271 4.94 -11.73 -10.91
CA ALA A 271 6.15 -11.29 -11.62
C ALA A 271 7.28 -12.34 -11.63
N ASN A 272 7.43 -13.12 -10.58
CA ASN A 272 8.53 -14.10 -10.45
C ASN A 272 8.17 -15.28 -9.55
N PRO A 273 7.15 -16.08 -9.88
CA PRO A 273 6.80 -17.24 -9.06
C PRO A 273 7.87 -18.33 -9.18
N PRO A 274 8.34 -18.90 -8.05
CA PRO A 274 9.12 -20.12 -8.05
C PRO A 274 8.39 -21.25 -8.77
N GLU A 275 9.14 -22.18 -9.35
CA GLU A 275 8.56 -23.39 -9.88
C GLU A 275 8.05 -24.28 -8.73
N LYS A 276 6.93 -24.96 -8.95
CA LYS A 276 6.31 -25.85 -7.95
C LYS A 276 6.01 -25.17 -6.61
N ALA A 277 5.56 -23.94 -6.62
CA ALA A 277 5.13 -23.24 -5.42
C ALA A 277 3.63 -23.48 -5.11
N LEU A 278 3.29 -23.62 -3.83
CA LEU A 278 1.94 -23.59 -3.30
C LEU A 278 1.75 -22.30 -2.50
N TRP A 279 0.83 -21.44 -2.93
CA TRP A 279 0.59 -20.13 -2.36
C TRP A 279 -0.63 -20.16 -1.46
N GLY A 280 -0.42 -20.08 -0.14
CA GLY A 280 -1.47 -20.06 0.88
C GLY A 280 -1.93 -18.63 1.16
N VAL A 281 -3.22 -18.39 1.01
CA VAL A 281 -3.88 -17.13 1.34
C VAL A 281 -5.15 -17.44 2.13
N PRO A 282 -5.10 -17.43 3.48
CA PRO A 282 -6.24 -17.79 4.33
C PRO A 282 -7.45 -16.88 4.09
N ASP A 283 -7.26 -15.58 3.79
CA ASP A 283 -8.37 -14.72 3.37
C ASP A 283 -8.99 -15.24 2.07
N ASN A 284 -10.18 -15.82 2.19
CA ASN A 284 -10.97 -16.37 1.09
C ASN A 284 -11.17 -15.36 -0.05
N SER A 285 -11.37 -14.09 0.26
CA SER A 285 -11.61 -13.03 -0.72
C SER A 285 -10.40 -12.81 -1.60
N THR A 286 -9.25 -12.57 -1.01
CA THR A 286 -7.97 -12.33 -1.69
C THR A 286 -7.46 -13.60 -2.36
N GLY A 287 -7.49 -14.73 -1.66
CA GLY A 287 -7.09 -16.02 -2.21
C GLY A 287 -7.87 -16.41 -3.46
N ARG A 288 -9.19 -16.23 -3.48
CA ARG A 288 -10.00 -16.49 -4.69
C ARG A 288 -9.70 -15.56 -5.85
N ARG A 289 -9.30 -14.30 -5.60
CA ARG A 289 -8.88 -13.38 -6.67
C ARG A 289 -7.57 -13.85 -7.29
N LEU A 290 -6.58 -14.16 -6.46
CA LEU A 290 -5.29 -14.68 -6.92
C LEU A 290 -5.45 -16.02 -7.64
N TYR A 291 -6.28 -16.93 -7.12
CA TYR A 291 -6.60 -18.19 -7.80
C TYR A 291 -7.17 -17.97 -9.22
N LYS A 292 -8.16 -17.07 -9.35
CA LYS A 292 -8.75 -16.75 -10.67
C LYS A 292 -7.75 -16.11 -11.61
N LEU A 293 -6.89 -15.24 -11.08
CA LEU A 293 -5.81 -14.61 -11.83
C LEU A 293 -4.84 -15.68 -12.35
N VAL A 294 -4.28 -16.52 -11.47
CA VAL A 294 -3.36 -17.62 -11.85
C VAL A 294 -3.96 -18.52 -12.90
N LYS A 295 -5.26 -18.89 -12.76
CA LYS A 295 -5.96 -19.68 -13.76
C LYS A 295 -6.00 -19.01 -15.15
N LYS A 296 -6.12 -17.68 -15.19
CA LYS A 296 -6.08 -16.91 -16.44
C LYS A 296 -4.68 -16.80 -17.01
N LEU A 297 -3.68 -16.52 -16.15
CA LEU A 297 -2.29 -16.44 -16.54
C LEU A 297 -1.78 -17.77 -17.13
N LYS A 298 -2.10 -18.90 -16.50
CA LYS A 298 -1.78 -20.24 -17.01
C LYS A 298 -2.35 -20.53 -18.40
N LYS A 299 -3.48 -19.90 -18.72
CA LYS A 299 -4.17 -20.13 -20.01
C LYS A 299 -3.71 -19.17 -21.10
N TYR A 300 -3.46 -17.92 -20.77
CA TYR A 300 -3.29 -16.84 -21.76
C TYR A 300 -1.95 -16.12 -21.66
N GLY A 301 -1.17 -16.36 -20.60
CA GLY A 301 0.05 -15.59 -20.31
C GLY A 301 -0.26 -14.16 -19.86
N ILE A 302 0.81 -13.37 -19.74
CA ILE A 302 0.76 -11.92 -19.60
C ILE A 302 1.18 -11.33 -20.94
N PRO A 303 0.38 -10.46 -21.56
CA PRO A 303 0.75 -9.85 -22.82
C PRO A 303 2.00 -8.99 -22.67
N ASP A 304 2.88 -9.04 -23.66
CA ASP A 304 4.05 -8.15 -23.76
C ASP A 304 3.58 -6.73 -24.13
N ARG A 305 2.96 -6.06 -23.18
CA ARG A 305 2.47 -4.69 -23.31
C ARG A 305 3.02 -3.86 -22.17
N LYS A 306 3.45 -2.65 -22.48
CA LYS A 306 3.66 -1.63 -21.45
C LYS A 306 2.31 -1.01 -21.14
N PHE A 307 1.95 -1.08 -19.85
CA PHE A 307 0.70 -0.55 -19.35
C PHE A 307 0.98 0.75 -18.61
N HIS A 308 0.22 1.79 -18.90
CA HIS A 308 0.09 2.89 -17.97
C HIS A 308 -1.11 2.58 -17.07
N VAL A 309 -0.84 2.07 -15.89
CA VAL A 309 -1.84 1.70 -14.90
C VAL A 309 -1.75 2.67 -13.74
N SER A 310 -2.83 3.38 -13.51
CA SER A 310 -3.00 4.20 -12.30
C SER A 310 -3.95 3.50 -11.34
N ILE A 311 -3.59 3.42 -10.08
CA ILE A 311 -4.40 2.79 -9.04
C ILE A 311 -4.76 3.85 -8.01
N SER A 312 -6.05 4.21 -7.95
CA SER A 312 -6.57 5.10 -6.92
C SER A 312 -7.04 4.30 -5.72
N ARG A 313 -6.48 4.59 -4.56
CA ARG A 313 -6.75 3.89 -3.30
C ARG A 313 -7.42 4.83 -2.31
N MET A 314 -8.61 4.44 -1.83
CA MET A 314 -9.31 5.16 -0.78
C MET A 314 -8.57 4.99 0.55
N SER A 315 -8.06 6.07 1.12
CA SER A 315 -7.39 6.07 2.43
C SER A 315 -7.95 7.10 3.41
N ALA A 316 -8.65 8.11 2.91
CA ALA A 316 -9.38 9.06 3.74
C ALA A 316 -10.68 8.44 4.27
N GLY A 317 -11.07 8.76 5.49
CA GLY A 317 -12.27 8.19 6.13
C GLY A 317 -12.05 6.86 6.87
N GLY A 318 -10.94 6.20 6.62
CA GLY A 318 -10.28 5.18 7.41
C GLY A 318 -11.16 4.12 8.05
N GLY A 319 -11.92 3.40 7.27
CA GLY A 319 -12.80 2.39 7.79
C GLY A 319 -12.57 0.99 7.30
N ASP A 320 -11.80 0.83 6.25
CA ASP A 320 -11.39 -0.49 5.80
C ASP A 320 -10.31 -1.10 6.72
N GLN A 321 -9.64 -2.15 6.29
CA GLN A 321 -8.69 -2.91 7.12
C GLN A 321 -7.65 -2.04 7.85
N TYR A 322 -7.27 -0.89 7.30
CA TYR A 322 -6.30 0.04 7.94
C TYR A 322 -6.91 0.92 9.04
N GLY A 323 -8.22 1.14 9.03
CA GLY A 323 -8.96 1.82 10.10
C GLY A 323 -9.76 0.86 10.97
N SER A 324 -9.58 -0.46 10.81
CA SER A 324 -10.31 -1.49 11.53
C SER A 324 -9.85 -1.60 12.99
N PHE A 325 -10.80 -1.98 13.84
CA PHE A 325 -10.49 -2.54 15.14
C PHE A 325 -10.37 -4.06 15.02
N ASN A 326 -9.31 -4.63 15.53
CA ASN A 326 -9.05 -6.08 15.43
C ASN A 326 -8.38 -6.60 16.71
N LEU A 327 -8.72 -7.82 17.13
CA LEU A 327 -8.19 -8.50 18.30
C LEU A 327 -8.43 -10.01 18.23
N ALA A 328 -7.71 -10.78 19.06
CA ALA A 328 -8.08 -12.15 19.40
C ALA A 328 -9.16 -12.15 20.51
N ALA A 329 -10.15 -13.04 20.42
CA ALA A 329 -11.13 -13.20 21.49
C ALA A 329 -10.43 -13.59 22.82
N PRO A 330 -10.66 -12.85 23.92
CA PRO A 330 -9.92 -13.07 25.17
C PRO A 330 -10.29 -14.40 25.85
N GLU A 331 -11.51 -14.83 25.69
CA GLU A 331 -12.07 -16.11 26.17
C GLU A 331 -13.28 -16.51 25.30
N ASP A 332 -13.89 -17.67 25.58
CA ASP A 332 -15.16 -18.06 24.96
C ASP A 332 -16.27 -17.08 25.35
N GLY A 333 -17.05 -16.63 24.37
CA GLY A 333 -18.08 -15.65 24.65
C GLY A 333 -18.89 -15.22 23.42
N ILE A 334 -19.55 -14.08 23.60
CA ILE A 334 -20.36 -13.46 22.53
C ILE A 334 -19.83 -12.06 22.27
N ILE A 335 -19.52 -11.77 21.02
CA ILE A 335 -19.24 -10.41 20.56
C ILE A 335 -20.49 -9.79 19.98
N LYS A 336 -20.79 -8.54 20.34
CA LYS A 336 -22.00 -7.83 19.94
C LYS A 336 -21.65 -6.48 19.32
N VAL A 337 -22.40 -6.08 18.30
CA VAL A 337 -22.44 -4.71 17.81
C VAL A 337 -23.73 -4.06 18.29
N VAL A 338 -23.59 -2.98 19.05
CA VAL A 338 -24.71 -2.21 19.63
C VAL A 338 -24.63 -0.77 19.10
N LEU A 339 -25.71 -0.27 18.51
CA LEU A 339 -25.82 1.11 18.02
C LEU A 339 -26.88 1.84 18.86
N ASP A 340 -26.47 2.88 19.60
CA ASP A 340 -27.34 3.67 20.49
C ASP A 340 -28.20 2.84 21.45
N GLY A 341 -27.65 1.75 21.96
CA GLY A 341 -28.33 0.85 22.91
C GLY A 341 -29.05 -0.33 22.27
N ASP A 342 -29.26 -0.32 20.95
CA ASP A 342 -29.88 -1.42 20.23
C ASP A 342 -28.84 -2.42 19.72
N GLU A 343 -28.99 -3.70 20.07
CA GLU A 343 -28.17 -4.78 19.51
C GLU A 343 -28.49 -4.96 18.02
N LYS A 344 -27.47 -4.79 17.17
CA LYS A 344 -27.58 -4.94 15.71
C LYS A 344 -27.10 -6.29 15.22
N HIS A 345 -26.12 -6.88 15.91
CA HIS A 345 -25.59 -8.19 15.61
C HIS A 345 -24.90 -8.81 16.82
N ALA A 346 -24.95 -10.13 16.92
CA ALA A 346 -24.22 -10.89 17.92
C ALA A 346 -23.61 -12.16 17.29
N ARG A 347 -22.40 -12.53 17.72
CA ARG A 347 -21.68 -13.70 17.25
C ARG A 347 -20.97 -14.40 18.39
N THR A 348 -21.11 -15.73 18.46
CA THR A 348 -20.33 -16.55 19.38
C THR A 348 -18.91 -16.69 18.84
N VAL A 349 -17.94 -16.57 19.74
CA VAL A 349 -16.50 -16.72 19.47
C VAL A 349 -15.88 -17.59 20.52
N GLN A 350 -14.80 -18.29 20.16
CA GLN A 350 -13.98 -19.05 21.08
C GLN A 350 -12.70 -18.27 21.43
N GLN A 351 -12.06 -18.62 22.55
CA GLN A 351 -10.80 -18.01 22.94
C GLN A 351 -9.77 -18.11 21.80
N GLY A 352 -9.15 -16.99 21.47
CA GLY A 352 -8.16 -16.88 20.43
C GLY A 352 -8.74 -16.64 19.02
N ASP A 353 -10.06 -16.73 18.80
CA ASP A 353 -10.64 -16.43 17.49
C ASP A 353 -10.30 -15.01 17.04
N PRO A 354 -9.72 -14.81 15.85
CA PRO A 354 -9.47 -13.48 15.32
C PRO A 354 -10.77 -12.76 14.95
N ILE A 355 -10.90 -11.52 15.41
CA ILE A 355 -12.08 -10.67 15.23
C ILE A 355 -11.67 -9.38 14.58
N ILE A 356 -12.48 -8.91 13.61
CA ILE A 356 -12.30 -7.61 12.96
C ILE A 356 -13.63 -6.86 12.85
N PHE A 357 -13.62 -5.57 13.22
CA PHE A 357 -14.72 -4.64 12.99
C PHE A 357 -14.25 -3.51 12.08
N MET A 358 -14.96 -3.29 10.98
CA MET A 358 -14.65 -2.28 9.97
C MET A 358 -15.88 -1.41 9.68
N SER A 359 -15.62 -0.15 9.32
CA SER A 359 -16.64 0.74 8.78
C SER A 359 -16.02 1.79 7.88
N ASN A 360 -16.76 2.32 6.93
CA ASN A 360 -16.39 3.47 6.11
C ASN A 360 -17.39 4.62 6.30
N ASP A 361 -16.91 5.84 6.12
CA ASP A 361 -17.74 7.02 6.06
C ASP A 361 -18.24 7.24 4.63
N ARG A 362 -19.55 7.28 4.44
CA ARG A 362 -20.18 7.51 3.12
C ARG A 362 -19.77 8.82 2.49
N ALA A 363 -19.55 9.87 3.29
CA ALA A 363 -19.07 11.16 2.77
C ALA A 363 -17.63 11.06 2.25
N ALA A 364 -16.76 10.32 2.96
CA ALA A 364 -15.39 10.07 2.49
C ALA A 364 -15.36 9.20 1.22
N ILE A 365 -16.26 8.22 1.08
CA ILE A 365 -16.43 7.47 -0.17
C ILE A 365 -16.81 8.43 -1.31
N LYS A 366 -17.73 9.36 -1.06
CA LYS A 366 -18.18 10.35 -2.05
C LYS A 366 -17.03 11.28 -2.47
N ASP A 367 -16.28 11.80 -1.52
CA ASP A 367 -15.11 12.66 -1.78
C ASP A 367 -14.05 11.90 -2.64
N TRP A 368 -13.79 10.62 -2.32
CA TRP A 368 -12.89 9.79 -3.11
C TRP A 368 -13.38 9.57 -4.55
N VAL A 369 -14.66 9.28 -4.74
CA VAL A 369 -15.24 9.11 -6.09
C VAL A 369 -15.11 10.39 -6.92
N TYR A 370 -15.32 11.57 -6.32
CA TYR A 370 -15.08 12.83 -7.00
C TYR A 370 -13.62 13.01 -7.43
N GLN A 371 -12.67 12.65 -6.57
CA GLN A 371 -11.24 12.70 -6.92
C GLN A 371 -10.91 11.76 -8.07
N VAL A 372 -11.42 10.50 -8.01
CA VAL A 372 -11.27 9.52 -9.09
C VAL A 372 -11.80 10.06 -10.42
N PHE A 373 -13.01 10.65 -10.42
CA PHE A 373 -13.60 11.17 -11.63
C PHE A 373 -12.88 12.41 -12.15
N ARG A 374 -12.40 13.29 -11.26
CA ARG A 374 -11.58 14.45 -11.64
C ARG A 374 -10.27 14.01 -12.28
N ASP A 375 -9.50 13.11 -11.65
CA ASP A 375 -8.26 12.58 -12.21
C ASP A 375 -8.50 11.94 -13.58
N ALA A 376 -9.55 11.12 -13.69
CA ALA A 376 -9.89 10.47 -14.94
C ALA A 376 -10.25 11.47 -16.05
N SER A 377 -11.02 12.53 -15.72
CA SER A 377 -11.41 13.56 -16.70
C SER A 377 -10.23 14.41 -17.16
N VAL A 378 -9.37 14.84 -16.22
CA VAL A 378 -8.19 15.67 -16.52
C VAL A 378 -7.18 14.92 -17.37
N ASN A 379 -6.96 13.64 -17.06
CA ASN A 379 -5.92 12.82 -17.69
C ASN A 379 -6.45 11.87 -18.79
N GLY A 380 -7.73 11.97 -19.17
CA GLY A 380 -8.32 11.15 -20.22
C GLY A 380 -8.29 9.65 -19.93
N LYS A 381 -8.47 9.26 -18.65
CA LYS A 381 -8.41 7.86 -18.20
C LYS A 381 -9.80 7.20 -18.23
N GLU A 382 -9.85 5.92 -18.62
CA GLU A 382 -11.04 5.08 -18.40
C GLU A 382 -11.01 4.50 -16.98
N VAL A 383 -12.15 4.48 -16.28
CA VAL A 383 -12.23 4.07 -14.88
C VAL A 383 -12.86 2.69 -14.71
N TYR A 384 -12.20 1.82 -13.96
CA TYR A 384 -12.65 0.44 -13.71
C TYR A 384 -12.76 0.18 -12.22
N PHE A 385 -13.96 0.33 -11.61
CA PHE A 385 -14.20 0.02 -10.20
C PHE A 385 -14.38 -1.48 -9.97
N GLY A 386 -13.75 -2.01 -8.90
CA GLY A 386 -13.90 -3.39 -8.45
C GLY A 386 -14.72 -3.50 -7.17
N LEU A 387 -15.98 -3.99 -7.27
CA LEU A 387 -16.91 -4.09 -6.15
C LEU A 387 -17.64 -5.43 -6.11
N LYS A 388 -17.87 -6.00 -4.91
CA LYS A 388 -18.62 -7.25 -4.67
C LYS A 388 -20.10 -7.00 -4.39
N ARG A 389 -20.72 -6.03 -5.03
CA ARG A 389 -22.06 -5.54 -4.78
C ARG A 389 -23.17 -6.63 -4.72
N GLU A 390 -22.96 -7.76 -5.38
CA GLU A 390 -23.98 -8.83 -5.46
C GLU A 390 -24.11 -9.65 -4.17
N TYR A 391 -23.11 -9.58 -3.27
CA TYR A 391 -23.02 -10.42 -2.07
C TYR A 391 -22.67 -9.63 -0.81
N PHE A 392 -22.48 -8.31 -0.93
CA PHE A 392 -21.87 -7.53 0.14
C PHE A 392 -22.49 -6.13 0.16
N GLU A 393 -23.42 -5.90 1.10
CA GLU A 393 -24.06 -4.59 1.27
C GLU A 393 -23.05 -3.47 1.54
N TYR A 394 -21.96 -3.80 2.22
CA TYR A 394 -20.83 -2.91 2.46
C TYR A 394 -20.25 -2.35 1.13
N ASP A 395 -20.08 -3.16 0.10
CA ASP A 395 -19.59 -2.75 -1.21
C ASP A 395 -20.69 -2.08 -2.07
N ASP A 396 -21.96 -2.37 -1.85
CA ASP A 396 -23.07 -1.79 -2.62
C ASP A 396 -23.22 -0.28 -2.38
N VAL A 397 -22.81 0.20 -1.19
CA VAL A 397 -22.74 1.64 -0.90
C VAL A 397 -21.80 2.37 -1.86
N PHE A 398 -20.65 1.78 -2.18
CA PHE A 398 -19.73 2.36 -3.16
C PHE A 398 -20.40 2.48 -4.53
N SER A 399 -21.12 1.43 -4.97
CA SER A 399 -21.87 1.46 -6.23
C SER A 399 -22.93 2.57 -6.25
N THR A 400 -23.67 2.72 -5.15
CA THR A 400 -24.66 3.78 -4.98
C THR A 400 -24.03 5.15 -5.06
N VAL A 401 -22.94 5.37 -4.31
CA VAL A 401 -22.24 6.67 -4.27
C VAL A 401 -21.60 7.02 -5.62
N ILE A 402 -21.04 6.03 -6.34
CA ILE A 402 -20.51 6.26 -7.71
C ILE A 402 -21.61 6.80 -8.64
N ASN A 403 -22.81 6.19 -8.59
CA ASN A 403 -23.93 6.64 -9.40
C ASN A 403 -24.48 8.00 -8.94
N ASP A 404 -24.51 8.27 -7.63
CA ASP A 404 -24.92 9.57 -7.08
C ASP A 404 -23.99 10.68 -7.59
N VAL A 405 -22.66 10.49 -7.49
CA VAL A 405 -21.67 11.46 -7.98
C VAL A 405 -21.79 11.68 -9.49
N ARG A 406 -21.94 10.59 -10.27
CA ARG A 406 -22.20 10.69 -11.71
C ARG A 406 -23.42 11.57 -12.01
N ASN A 407 -24.53 11.32 -11.31
CA ASN A 407 -25.78 12.07 -11.53
C ASN A 407 -25.63 13.54 -11.12
N GLU A 408 -24.89 13.85 -10.06
CA GLU A 408 -24.59 15.21 -9.64
C GLU A 408 -23.74 15.96 -10.68
N LEU A 409 -22.72 15.31 -11.26
CA LEU A 409 -21.91 15.89 -12.34
C LEU A 409 -22.78 16.22 -13.55
N VAL A 410 -23.62 15.29 -14.00
CA VAL A 410 -24.55 15.53 -15.13
C VAL A 410 -25.52 16.67 -14.82
N ALA A 411 -26.07 16.74 -13.61
CA ALA A 411 -26.96 17.83 -13.19
C ALA A 411 -26.27 19.20 -13.19
N ASN A 412 -24.95 19.23 -12.96
CA ASN A 412 -24.10 20.41 -13.00
C ASN A 412 -23.49 20.69 -14.39
N HIS A 413 -24.02 20.05 -15.45
CA HIS A 413 -23.52 20.16 -16.82
C HIS A 413 -22.04 19.77 -17.00
N THR A 414 -21.53 18.89 -16.15
CA THR A 414 -20.19 18.32 -16.24
C THR A 414 -20.29 16.88 -16.76
N GLU A 415 -19.58 16.57 -17.83
CA GLU A 415 -19.56 15.22 -18.38
C GLU A 415 -18.70 14.32 -17.49
N PRO A 416 -19.26 13.24 -16.90
CA PRO A 416 -18.47 12.31 -16.12
C PRO A 416 -17.55 11.48 -17.02
N PRO A 417 -16.39 11.01 -16.52
CA PRO A 417 -15.53 10.12 -17.30
C PRO A 417 -16.21 8.80 -17.61
N SER A 418 -15.74 8.11 -18.65
CA SER A 418 -16.18 6.73 -18.92
C SER A 418 -15.77 5.82 -17.77
N PHE A 419 -16.71 5.04 -17.21
CA PHE A 419 -16.43 4.12 -16.14
C PHE A 419 -17.21 2.82 -16.24
N MET A 420 -16.65 1.76 -15.62
CA MET A 420 -17.30 0.46 -15.47
C MET A 420 -17.17 -0.04 -14.03
N ILE A 421 -18.24 -0.63 -13.50
CA ILE A 421 -18.24 -1.34 -12.22
C ILE A 421 -18.22 -2.84 -12.51
N MET A 422 -17.21 -3.54 -11.99
CA MET A 422 -17.00 -4.97 -12.18
C MET A 422 -16.62 -5.65 -10.86
N ARG A 423 -16.51 -6.98 -10.86
CA ARG A 423 -16.00 -7.71 -9.68
C ARG A 423 -14.49 -7.43 -9.50
N PRO A 424 -13.98 -7.37 -8.26
CA PRO A 424 -12.54 -7.11 -8.01
C PRO A 424 -11.63 -8.12 -8.71
N SER A 425 -12.03 -9.40 -8.79
CA SER A 425 -11.26 -10.39 -9.56
C SER A 425 -11.20 -10.10 -11.06
N SER A 426 -12.27 -9.54 -11.62
CA SER A 426 -12.32 -9.15 -13.04
C SER A 426 -11.53 -7.88 -13.28
N GLN A 427 -11.55 -6.94 -12.33
CA GLN A 427 -10.73 -5.73 -12.35
C GLN A 427 -9.25 -6.08 -12.37
N LEU A 428 -8.78 -6.93 -11.44
CA LEU A 428 -7.39 -7.40 -11.38
C LEU A 428 -6.97 -8.13 -12.67
N ILE A 429 -7.81 -9.03 -13.17
CA ILE A 429 -7.54 -9.75 -14.41
C ILE A 429 -7.44 -8.76 -15.58
N LYS A 430 -8.39 -7.82 -15.73
CA LYS A 430 -8.37 -6.83 -16.80
C LYS A 430 -7.12 -5.96 -16.72
N MET A 431 -6.76 -5.50 -15.53
CA MET A 431 -5.55 -4.71 -15.29
C MET A 431 -4.29 -5.40 -15.82
N ILE A 432 -4.18 -6.72 -15.64
CA ILE A 432 -2.96 -7.47 -16.00
C ILE A 432 -3.00 -8.00 -17.43
N THR A 433 -4.15 -8.52 -17.89
CA THR A 433 -4.22 -9.27 -19.14
C THR A 433 -4.76 -8.47 -20.32
N ASP A 434 -5.51 -7.41 -20.09
CA ASP A 434 -6.14 -6.59 -21.15
C ASP A 434 -6.42 -5.15 -20.68
N PRO A 435 -5.43 -4.40 -20.19
CA PRO A 435 -5.64 -3.01 -19.81
C PRO A 435 -5.83 -2.13 -21.03
N PRO A 436 -6.71 -1.13 -20.99
CA PRO A 436 -6.69 -0.02 -21.93
C PRO A 436 -5.38 0.76 -21.88
N ARG A 437 -5.13 1.59 -22.91
CA ARG A 437 -3.90 2.38 -22.98
C ARG A 437 -3.72 3.33 -21.80
N ASN A 438 -4.82 3.87 -21.28
CA ASN A 438 -4.82 4.81 -20.16
C ASN A 438 -6.01 4.46 -19.26
N ALA A 439 -5.73 3.80 -18.13
CA ALA A 439 -6.75 3.29 -17.25
C ALA A 439 -6.48 3.63 -15.79
N LEU A 440 -7.56 3.94 -15.06
CA LEU A 440 -7.57 4.13 -13.63
C LEU A 440 -8.35 2.99 -12.95
N TYR A 441 -7.73 2.33 -12.00
CA TYR A 441 -8.31 1.22 -11.24
C TYR A 441 -8.54 1.61 -9.79
N PRO A 442 -9.71 2.21 -9.48
CA PRO A 442 -10.03 2.53 -8.09
C PRO A 442 -10.28 1.25 -7.30
N ALA A 443 -9.70 1.19 -6.10
CA ALA A 443 -9.78 0.04 -5.22
C ALA A 443 -9.88 0.48 -3.76
N GLN A 444 -10.49 -0.36 -2.92
CA GLN A 444 -10.40 -0.22 -1.49
C GLN A 444 -8.95 -0.46 -1.04
N ASN A 445 -8.60 0.00 0.14
CA ASN A 445 -7.22 0.15 0.57
C ASN A 445 -6.36 -1.13 0.41
N LEU A 446 -6.79 -2.29 0.92
CA LEU A 446 -6.04 -3.54 0.79
C LEU A 446 -5.91 -3.99 -0.66
N ASP A 447 -6.99 -3.93 -1.42
CA ASP A 447 -6.97 -4.30 -2.84
C ASP A 447 -6.05 -3.39 -3.64
N GLY A 448 -6.05 -2.10 -3.30
CA GLY A 448 -5.17 -1.10 -3.90
C GLY A 448 -3.68 -1.35 -3.60
N ASP A 449 -3.33 -1.81 -2.40
CA ASP A 449 -1.96 -2.22 -2.07
C ASP A 449 -1.53 -3.40 -2.95
N ILE A 450 -2.33 -4.46 -2.98
CA ILE A 450 -2.04 -5.66 -3.78
C ILE A 450 -1.91 -5.31 -5.27
N PHE A 451 -2.82 -4.51 -5.81
CA PHE A 451 -2.82 -4.14 -7.22
C PHE A 451 -1.62 -3.29 -7.59
N SER A 452 -1.27 -2.32 -6.73
CA SER A 452 -0.12 -1.45 -6.97
C SER A 452 1.21 -2.19 -6.90
N ASP A 453 1.35 -3.14 -5.98
CA ASP A 453 2.57 -3.92 -5.85
C ASP A 453 2.73 -4.92 -7.03
N ILE A 454 1.62 -5.53 -7.49
CA ILE A 454 1.63 -6.33 -8.72
C ILE A 454 2.02 -5.46 -9.93
N SER A 455 1.43 -4.26 -10.06
CA SER A 455 1.73 -3.35 -11.18
C SER A 455 3.20 -2.94 -11.18
N ALA A 456 3.72 -2.50 -10.04
CA ALA A 456 5.12 -2.11 -9.89
C ALA A 456 6.08 -3.28 -10.17
N ALA A 457 5.77 -4.48 -9.69
CA ALA A 457 6.56 -5.67 -9.97
C ALA A 457 6.58 -6.03 -11.47
N LEU A 458 5.47 -5.86 -12.17
CA LEU A 458 5.38 -6.03 -13.63
C LEU A 458 6.11 -4.90 -14.38
N GLY A 459 6.27 -3.72 -13.78
CA GLY A 459 7.09 -2.61 -14.27
C GLY A 459 8.60 -2.83 -14.11
N GLY A 460 9.01 -3.91 -13.44
CA GLY A 460 10.42 -4.32 -13.27
C GLY A 460 10.94 -4.20 -11.84
N SER A 461 10.47 -3.25 -11.05
CA SER A 461 10.87 -3.05 -9.65
C SER A 461 9.79 -2.29 -8.87
N LEU A 462 9.69 -2.54 -7.57
CA LEU A 462 8.86 -1.72 -6.65
C LEU A 462 9.33 -0.26 -6.58
N ALA A 463 10.59 0.01 -6.91
CA ALA A 463 11.15 1.36 -6.97
C ALA A 463 10.82 2.11 -8.28
N THR A 464 10.00 1.54 -9.18
CA THR A 464 9.57 2.17 -10.43
C THR A 464 8.12 2.67 -10.39
N ALA A 465 7.61 2.96 -9.21
CA ALA A 465 6.28 3.55 -9.03
C ALA A 465 6.37 4.84 -8.20
N SER A 466 5.45 5.78 -8.43
CA SER A 466 5.27 7.01 -7.66
C SER A 466 3.90 7.02 -7.00
N SER A 467 3.79 7.66 -5.84
CA SER A 467 2.52 7.87 -5.14
C SER A 467 2.19 9.35 -5.04
N ILE A 468 0.96 9.68 -5.33
CA ILE A 468 0.35 10.99 -5.16
C ILE A 468 -0.75 10.85 -4.11
N ILE A 469 -0.68 11.61 -3.03
CA ILE A 469 -1.71 11.68 -2.01
C ILE A 469 -2.38 13.03 -2.16
N GLU A 470 -3.65 13.02 -2.51
CA GLU A 470 -4.41 14.23 -2.77
C GLU A 470 -5.62 14.31 -1.85
N SER A 471 -5.80 15.48 -1.23
CA SER A 471 -6.98 15.78 -0.42
C SER A 471 -8.03 16.54 -1.23
N LYS A 472 -9.24 16.62 -0.70
CA LYS A 472 -10.35 17.35 -1.35
C LYS A 472 -10.14 18.87 -1.42
N ASP A 473 -9.35 19.43 -0.51
CA ASP A 473 -8.99 20.85 -0.46
C ASP A 473 -7.80 21.19 -1.36
N GLY A 474 -7.26 20.18 -2.06
CA GLY A 474 -6.17 20.36 -3.01
C GLY A 474 -4.78 20.24 -2.38
N THR A 475 -4.65 19.87 -1.11
CA THR A 475 -3.33 19.52 -0.54
C THR A 475 -2.79 18.29 -1.24
N MET A 476 -1.55 18.34 -1.73
CA MET A 476 -0.89 17.25 -2.44
C MET A 476 0.41 16.88 -1.75
N LEU A 477 0.60 15.58 -1.55
CA LEU A 477 1.82 15.01 -0.99
C LEU A 477 2.35 13.93 -1.94
N PHE A 478 3.59 14.04 -2.34
CA PHE A 478 4.27 13.11 -3.24
C PHE A 478 5.22 12.22 -2.46
N GLU A 479 5.26 10.94 -2.76
CA GLU A 479 6.13 9.97 -2.09
C GLU A 479 6.53 8.81 -3.01
N ALA A 480 7.65 8.19 -2.71
CA ALA A 480 7.95 6.86 -3.23
C ALA A 480 7.19 5.80 -2.42
N PRO A 481 6.55 4.82 -3.05
CA PRO A 481 5.75 3.81 -2.35
C PRO A 481 6.56 2.70 -1.67
N HIS A 482 7.89 2.72 -1.78
CA HIS A 482 8.78 1.76 -1.13
C HIS A 482 9.08 2.12 0.34
N GLY A 483 9.66 1.17 1.09
CA GLY A 483 10.10 1.36 2.47
C GLY A 483 11.47 2.06 2.58
N THR A 484 12.01 2.06 3.80
CA THR A 484 13.30 2.70 4.16
C THR A 484 14.52 1.96 3.64
N ALA A 485 14.36 0.71 3.18
CA ALA A 485 15.43 -0.18 2.71
C ALA A 485 16.49 -0.51 3.77
N HIS A 486 16.04 -0.98 4.93
CA HIS A 486 16.84 -1.31 6.10
C HIS A 486 18.07 -2.19 5.78
N ASP A 487 17.87 -3.31 5.07
CA ASP A 487 18.97 -4.24 4.74
C ASP A 487 20.05 -3.57 3.87
N LEU A 488 19.66 -2.67 2.97
CA LEU A 488 20.60 -1.90 2.15
C LEU A 488 21.32 -0.84 2.99
N TYR A 489 20.65 -0.28 3.99
CA TYR A 489 21.26 0.68 4.91
C TYR A 489 22.32 0.02 5.80
N LEU A 490 22.07 -1.19 6.31
CA LEU A 490 23.07 -1.94 7.05
C LEU A 490 24.33 -2.20 6.22
N LYS A 491 24.18 -2.63 4.96
CA LYS A 491 25.32 -2.81 4.04
C LYS A 491 26.05 -1.50 3.75
N TYR A 492 25.31 -0.41 3.60
CA TYR A 492 25.91 0.92 3.42
C TYR A 492 26.78 1.31 4.62
N LEU A 493 26.33 1.05 5.85
CA LEU A 493 27.10 1.30 7.06
C LEU A 493 28.32 0.35 7.19
N GLU A 494 28.13 -0.95 6.95
CA GLU A 494 29.20 -1.95 7.00
C GLU A 494 30.34 -1.67 6.02
N THR A 495 30.01 -1.06 4.88
CA THR A 495 30.99 -0.73 3.84
C THR A 495 31.52 0.69 3.90
N ASP A 496 31.23 1.42 4.98
CA ASP A 496 31.61 2.83 5.18
C ASP A 496 31.19 3.71 3.99
N GLY A 497 29.95 3.53 3.55
CA GLY A 497 29.33 4.29 2.47
C GLY A 497 29.71 3.87 1.04
N LYS A 498 30.43 2.75 0.86
CA LYS A 498 30.91 2.32 -0.47
C LYS A 498 29.89 1.50 -1.27
N GLU A 499 28.92 0.87 -0.61
CA GLU A 499 27.86 0.10 -1.27
C GLU A 499 26.49 0.77 -1.09
N ALA A 500 26.17 1.72 -1.93
CA ALA A 500 24.90 2.42 -1.95
C ALA A 500 23.93 1.78 -2.97
N LEU A 501 23.41 0.58 -2.66
CA LEU A 501 22.64 -0.28 -3.59
C LEU A 501 21.14 0.07 -3.64
N PHE A 502 20.78 1.34 -3.75
CA PHE A 502 19.39 1.80 -3.69
C PHE A 502 18.94 2.38 -5.04
N ASN A 503 17.71 2.08 -5.47
CA ASN A 503 17.11 2.67 -6.66
C ASN A 503 16.32 3.93 -6.29
N SER A 504 16.81 5.09 -6.73
CA SER A 504 16.24 6.41 -6.42
C SER A 504 15.15 6.86 -7.38
N SER A 505 14.80 6.08 -8.40
CA SER A 505 13.89 6.49 -9.48
C SER A 505 12.54 7.02 -8.95
N ALA A 506 11.95 6.32 -7.99
CA ALA A 506 10.67 6.73 -7.40
C ALA A 506 10.73 8.07 -6.67
N LEU A 507 11.83 8.32 -5.93
CA LEU A 507 12.03 9.59 -5.21
C LEU A 507 12.27 10.76 -6.18
N ILE A 508 13.08 10.55 -7.23
CA ILE A 508 13.31 11.56 -8.29
C ILE A 508 11.98 11.91 -8.97
N TYR A 509 11.19 10.89 -9.32
CA TYR A 509 9.91 11.09 -9.98
C TYR A 509 8.89 11.78 -9.07
N ALA A 510 8.86 11.43 -7.77
CA ALA A 510 8.03 12.11 -6.78
C ALA A 510 8.43 13.59 -6.61
N LEU A 511 9.74 13.91 -6.60
CA LEU A 511 10.22 15.29 -6.59
C LEU A 511 9.76 16.05 -7.84
N ALA A 512 9.95 15.46 -9.02
CA ALA A 512 9.54 16.10 -10.28
C ALA A 512 8.03 16.38 -10.31
N ASN A 513 7.17 15.47 -9.81
CA ASN A 513 5.73 15.69 -9.67
C ASN A 513 5.41 16.83 -8.70
N ALA A 514 6.13 16.93 -7.57
CA ALA A 514 5.95 18.02 -6.62
C ALA A 514 6.31 19.39 -7.23
N LEU A 515 7.43 19.45 -7.96
CA LEU A 515 7.88 20.66 -8.66
C LEU A 515 6.91 21.05 -9.79
N GLU A 516 6.42 20.10 -10.58
CA GLU A 516 5.40 20.33 -11.60
C GLU A 516 4.11 20.92 -11.00
N THR A 517 3.68 20.38 -9.85
CA THR A 517 2.49 20.90 -9.15
C THR A 517 2.70 22.33 -8.66
N LEU A 518 3.87 22.67 -8.11
CA LEU A 518 4.21 24.04 -7.74
C LEU A 518 4.23 24.96 -8.96
N ALA A 519 4.87 24.52 -10.05
CA ALA A 519 4.94 25.27 -11.30
C ALA A 519 3.57 25.61 -11.86
N GLN A 520 2.66 24.64 -11.88
CA GLN A 520 1.27 24.84 -12.33
C GLN A 520 0.49 25.81 -11.45
N ARG A 521 0.74 25.82 -10.14
CA ARG A 521 0.07 26.72 -9.20
C ARG A 521 0.54 28.16 -9.28
N GLU A 522 1.79 28.37 -9.70
CA GLU A 522 2.43 29.66 -9.82
C GLU A 522 2.48 30.21 -11.25
N ASP A 523 1.95 29.46 -12.23
CA ASP A 523 2.15 29.74 -13.67
C ASP A 523 3.65 29.93 -14.03
N ASN A 524 4.53 29.10 -13.42
CA ASN A 524 5.98 29.19 -13.55
C ASN A 524 6.49 28.23 -14.65
N GLU A 525 6.55 28.72 -15.88
CA GLU A 525 6.97 27.93 -17.05
C GLU A 525 8.39 27.36 -16.88
N ALA A 526 9.33 28.11 -16.33
CA ALA A 526 10.71 27.65 -16.16
C ALA A 526 10.81 26.47 -15.17
N LEU A 527 10.03 26.49 -14.09
CA LEU A 527 9.94 25.37 -13.14
C LEU A 527 9.22 24.17 -13.77
N LEU A 528 8.19 24.42 -14.59
CA LEU A 528 7.46 23.36 -15.30
C LEU A 528 8.37 22.62 -16.29
N ASP A 529 9.11 23.37 -17.09
CA ASP A 529 10.10 22.82 -18.02
C ASP A 529 11.17 22.01 -17.27
N TYR A 530 11.67 22.55 -16.16
CA TYR A 530 12.65 21.85 -15.33
C TYR A 530 12.12 20.53 -14.76
N ALA A 531 10.87 20.51 -14.27
CA ALA A 531 10.24 19.30 -13.76
C ALA A 531 10.06 18.23 -14.85
N HIS A 532 9.68 18.64 -16.06
CA HIS A 532 9.57 17.76 -17.22
C HIS A 532 10.94 17.24 -17.67
N ASP A 533 11.96 18.10 -17.67
CA ASP A 533 13.33 17.72 -18.03
C ASP A 533 13.90 16.72 -17.02
N LEU A 534 13.63 16.88 -15.74
CA LEU A 534 14.04 15.91 -14.71
C LEU A 534 13.39 14.53 -14.92
N LYS A 535 12.08 14.48 -15.25
CA LYS A 535 11.41 13.22 -15.61
C LYS A 535 12.02 12.59 -16.85
N ARG A 536 12.29 13.40 -17.88
CA ARG A 536 12.91 12.93 -19.12
C ARG A 536 14.32 12.41 -18.87
N ALA A 537 15.16 13.15 -18.14
CA ALA A 537 16.53 12.74 -17.79
C ALA A 537 16.56 11.39 -17.05
N LEU A 538 15.62 11.18 -16.12
CA LEU A 538 15.47 9.90 -15.44
C LEU A 538 15.16 8.76 -16.43
N VAL A 539 14.17 8.95 -17.33
CA VAL A 539 13.76 7.94 -18.30
C VAL A 539 14.89 7.67 -19.32
N ASP A 540 15.57 8.71 -19.78
CA ASP A 540 16.68 8.61 -20.72
C ASP A 540 17.89 7.89 -20.10
N THR A 541 18.19 8.11 -18.82
CA THR A 541 19.27 7.40 -18.10
C THR A 541 19.03 5.89 -18.12
N VAL A 542 17.84 5.45 -17.73
CA VAL A 542 17.48 4.03 -17.81
C VAL A 542 17.43 3.56 -19.27
N GLY A 543 16.95 4.40 -20.19
CA GLY A 543 16.92 4.15 -21.63
C GLY A 543 18.29 3.89 -22.24
N GLN A 544 19.33 4.53 -21.72
CA GLN A 544 20.74 4.32 -22.12
C GLN A 544 21.36 3.05 -21.51
N GLY A 545 20.60 2.31 -20.68
CA GLY A 545 21.08 1.11 -20.00
C GLY A 545 21.83 1.39 -18.69
N ILE A 546 21.88 2.63 -18.20
CA ILE A 546 22.45 2.97 -16.88
C ILE A 546 21.38 2.68 -15.83
N ILE A 547 21.60 1.65 -15.03
CA ILE A 547 20.57 1.06 -14.15
C ILE A 547 21.13 0.68 -12.78
N THR A 548 20.24 0.55 -11.81
CA THR A 548 20.55 -0.03 -10.49
C THR A 548 20.38 -1.55 -10.48
N GLY A 549 20.92 -2.20 -9.45
CA GLY A 549 20.99 -3.66 -9.37
C GLY A 549 19.65 -4.39 -9.40
N ASP A 550 18.57 -3.76 -8.93
CA ASP A 550 17.20 -4.30 -8.91
C ASP A 550 16.55 -4.42 -10.30
N ILE A 551 17.06 -3.64 -11.29
CA ILE A 551 16.61 -3.68 -12.70
C ILE A 551 17.53 -4.54 -13.57
N LYS A 552 18.67 -4.99 -13.05
CA LYS A 552 19.65 -5.80 -13.80
C LYS A 552 19.00 -7.03 -14.46
N GLY A 553 19.29 -7.25 -15.75
CA GLY A 553 18.76 -8.35 -16.54
C GLY A 553 17.31 -8.18 -17.00
N LYS A 554 16.67 -7.04 -16.67
CA LYS A 554 15.28 -6.76 -17.04
C LYS A 554 15.14 -5.76 -18.18
N THR A 555 16.24 -5.25 -18.72
CA THR A 555 16.16 -4.37 -19.90
C THR A 555 15.97 -5.14 -21.20
N THR A 556 15.59 -4.44 -22.26
CA THR A 556 15.48 -5.02 -23.63
C THR A 556 16.82 -5.36 -24.23
N ASP A 557 17.92 -4.81 -23.70
CA ASP A 557 19.30 -5.06 -24.12
C ASP A 557 20.22 -5.32 -22.91
N PRO A 558 20.12 -6.53 -22.29
CA PRO A 558 20.91 -6.87 -21.10
C PRO A 558 22.43 -6.87 -21.33
N ALA A 559 22.88 -6.97 -22.57
CA ALA A 559 24.31 -6.97 -22.91
C ALA A 559 24.95 -5.57 -22.76
N ASN A 560 24.15 -4.51 -22.85
CA ASN A 560 24.60 -3.12 -22.73
C ASN A 560 24.21 -2.47 -21.41
N GLU A 561 23.80 -3.24 -20.41
CA GLU A 561 23.50 -2.72 -19.07
C GLU A 561 24.78 -2.27 -18.35
N GLN A 562 24.75 -1.04 -17.87
CA GLN A 562 25.72 -0.48 -16.93
C GLN A 562 25.09 -0.42 -15.54
N VAL A 563 25.36 -1.44 -14.73
CA VAL A 563 24.85 -1.48 -13.35
C VAL A 563 25.72 -0.57 -12.48
N VAL A 564 25.11 0.44 -11.92
CA VAL A 564 25.75 1.43 -11.04
C VAL A 564 25.12 1.39 -9.66
N ASP A 565 25.81 1.97 -8.68
CA ASP A 565 25.24 2.24 -7.38
C ASP A 565 24.29 3.47 -7.42
N MET A 566 23.69 3.80 -6.31
CA MET A 566 22.77 4.93 -6.19
C MET A 566 23.43 6.27 -6.58
N PHE A 567 24.66 6.51 -6.17
CA PHE A 567 25.34 7.77 -6.46
C PHE A 567 25.69 7.90 -7.94
N GLY A 568 26.21 6.82 -8.55
CA GLY A 568 26.46 6.77 -9.98
C GLY A 568 25.18 6.91 -10.82
N PHE A 569 24.06 6.41 -10.32
CA PHE A 569 22.75 6.59 -10.96
C PHE A 569 22.30 8.05 -10.92
N LEU A 570 22.39 8.69 -9.75
CA LEU A 570 22.04 10.11 -9.58
C LEU A 570 22.92 11.03 -10.44
N ASP A 571 24.23 10.76 -10.51
CA ASP A 571 25.15 11.53 -11.35
C ASP A 571 24.84 11.37 -12.84
N ALA A 572 24.41 10.19 -13.27
CA ALA A 572 23.99 9.94 -14.66
C ALA A 572 22.68 10.69 -14.99
N VAL A 573 21.71 10.71 -14.07
CA VAL A 573 20.48 11.52 -14.24
C VAL A 573 20.80 13.00 -14.34
N GLU A 574 21.72 13.51 -13.50
CA GLU A 574 22.15 14.91 -13.54
C GLU A 574 22.85 15.25 -14.86
N ALA A 575 23.68 14.34 -15.38
CA ALA A 575 24.33 14.53 -16.68
C ALA A 575 23.32 14.62 -17.83
N ASN A 576 22.29 13.78 -17.84
CA ASN A 576 21.22 13.81 -18.82
C ASN A 576 20.30 15.03 -18.67
N LEU A 577 20.15 15.58 -17.46
CA LEU A 577 19.40 16.80 -17.20
C LEU A 577 20.14 18.06 -17.73
N ALA A 578 21.45 18.01 -17.79
CA ALA A 578 22.31 19.11 -18.29
C ALA A 578 22.52 19.09 -19.81
N ALA A 579 22.17 17.98 -20.48
CA ALA A 579 22.31 17.78 -21.92
C ALA A 579 21.11 18.33 -22.70
#